data_d89ecc45c4dccd9c691d06a1ee41da5a
#
_entry.id   d89ecc45c4dccd9c691d06a1ee41da5a
#
_cell.length_a   1.000
_cell.length_b   1.000
_cell.length_c   1.000
_cell.angle_alpha   90.00
_cell.angle_beta   90.00
_cell.angle_gamma   90.00
#
_symmetry.space_group_name_H-M   'P 1'
#
loop_
_entity.id
_entity.type
_entity.pdbx_description
1 polymer ?
#
loop_
_entity_poly.entity_id
_entity_poly.type
_entity_poly.pdbx_seq_one_letter_code
_entity_poly.pdbx_strand_id
1 'polypeptide(L)'
;MIEVPSDVIPLKEYATEISQEDTEGEKQFTCMDLIKCVPLLRTLDILDCYMEDLCVGGMPQKLPAPLVHLKFIILEMYLTDHDQVSSTLCLLRNAPNLEKIRFTMFEKEDAPHISVKCFDLDHSSYNFDSLQELEMIYYFNATLEFEIVKLVMAKSPRLEKVRILLYDGISVDEELKIRDDLMRLPVLRGSASAILRIER
;
A
#
# COMPACT_ATOMS: atom_id res chain seq x y z
N MET A 1 13.32 -17.63 5.56
CA MET A 1 12.44 -17.68 6.73
C MET A 1 12.58 -16.33 7.40
N ILE A 2 11.59 -15.45 7.22
CA ILE A 2 11.62 -14.08 7.79
C ILE A 2 10.90 -14.20 9.12
N GLU A 3 11.61 -13.96 10.21
CA GLU A 3 10.99 -13.87 11.54
C GLU A 3 10.05 -12.66 11.55
N VAL A 4 8.77 -12.93 11.73
CA VAL A 4 7.76 -11.91 12.00
C VAL A 4 7.97 -11.47 13.45
N PRO A 5 8.13 -10.16 13.73
CA PRO A 5 8.25 -9.69 15.10
C PRO A 5 7.03 -10.10 15.93
N SER A 6 7.25 -10.53 17.15
CA SER A 6 6.22 -11.04 18.09
C SER A 6 5.16 -10.01 18.52
N ASP A 7 5.23 -8.79 18.02
CA ASP A 7 4.30 -7.70 18.36
C ASP A 7 3.23 -7.46 17.26
N VAL A 8 3.10 -8.37 16.29
CA VAL A 8 2.05 -8.36 15.29
C VAL A 8 0.81 -9.00 15.91
N ILE A 9 -0.13 -8.19 16.34
CA ILE A 9 -1.45 -8.67 16.76
C ILE A 9 -2.26 -8.89 15.47
N PRO A 10 -2.60 -10.13 15.11
CA PRO A 10 -3.42 -10.37 13.93
C PRO A 10 -4.80 -9.74 14.17
N LEU A 11 -5.28 -8.95 13.23
CA LEU A 11 -6.63 -8.34 13.25
C LEU A 11 -7.76 -9.36 13.51
N LYS A 12 -7.49 -10.64 13.29
CA LYS A 12 -8.42 -11.74 13.53
C LYS A 12 -8.95 -11.81 14.97
N GLU A 13 -8.18 -11.44 15.98
CA GLU A 13 -8.61 -11.46 17.38
C GLU A 13 -9.54 -10.28 17.70
N TYR A 14 -9.29 -9.09 17.14
CA TYR A 14 -10.14 -7.92 17.37
C TYR A 14 -11.46 -7.96 16.61
N ALA A 15 -11.46 -8.46 15.37
CA ALA A 15 -12.68 -8.57 14.57
C ALA A 15 -13.68 -9.58 15.16
N THR A 16 -13.20 -10.61 15.86
CA THR A 16 -14.05 -11.65 16.47
C THR A 16 -14.70 -11.18 17.78
N GLU A 17 -14.07 -10.30 18.54
CA GLU A 17 -14.63 -9.76 19.78
C GLU A 17 -15.71 -8.68 19.52
N ILE A 18 -15.62 -7.95 18.42
CA ILE A 18 -16.57 -6.87 18.07
C ILE A 18 -17.86 -7.44 17.44
N SER A 19 -17.85 -8.66 16.89
CA SER A 19 -19.00 -9.25 16.17
C SER A 19 -20.05 -9.88 17.08
N GLN A 20 -20.02 -9.77 18.40
CA GLN A 20 -20.93 -10.47 19.30
C GLN A 20 -21.99 -9.63 20.02
N GLU A 21 -22.10 -8.33 19.77
CA GLU A 21 -23.18 -7.53 20.40
C GLU A 21 -23.95 -6.67 19.38
N ASP A 22 -25.23 -6.97 19.30
CA ASP A 22 -26.38 -6.16 18.88
C ASP A 22 -26.79 -6.07 17.41
N THR A 23 -27.85 -6.84 17.14
CA THR A 23 -28.82 -6.67 16.07
C THR A 23 -29.62 -5.38 16.24
N GLU A 24 -29.24 -4.31 15.51
CA GLU A 24 -30.10 -3.27 14.92
C GLU A 24 -29.23 -2.19 14.30
N GLY A 25 -29.02 -2.27 12.96
CA GLY A 25 -28.24 -1.27 12.21
C GLY A 25 -26.72 -1.44 12.39
N GLU A 26 -26.17 -2.58 11.99
CA GLU A 26 -24.72 -2.84 12.05
C GLU A 26 -23.95 -1.73 11.32
N LYS A 27 -23.38 -0.84 12.09
CA LYS A 27 -22.43 0.12 11.57
C LYS A 27 -21.17 -0.64 11.18
N GLN A 28 -20.94 -0.79 9.90
CA GLN A 28 -19.76 -1.45 9.37
C GLN A 28 -18.49 -0.81 9.96
N PHE A 29 -17.62 -1.63 10.54
CA PHE A 29 -16.34 -1.20 11.08
C PHE A 29 -15.39 -0.86 9.92
N THR A 30 -14.84 0.34 9.93
CA THR A 30 -14.04 0.86 8.83
C THR A 30 -12.57 1.00 9.21
N CYS A 31 -11.71 1.17 8.22
CA CYS A 31 -10.29 1.49 8.42
C CYS A 31 -10.10 2.74 9.30
N MET A 32 -11.00 3.72 9.21
CA MET A 32 -10.99 4.89 10.09
C MET A 32 -11.26 4.54 11.55
N ASP A 33 -12.14 3.60 11.81
CA ASP A 33 -12.45 3.18 13.17
C ASP A 33 -11.28 2.37 13.75
N LEU A 34 -10.67 1.50 12.93
CA LEU A 34 -9.43 0.80 13.30
C LEU A 34 -8.34 1.79 13.75
N ILE A 35 -8.05 2.80 12.94
CA ILE A 35 -7.00 3.79 13.22
C ILE A 35 -7.29 4.54 14.53
N LYS A 36 -8.56 4.88 14.80
CA LYS A 36 -8.95 5.54 16.07
C LYS A 36 -8.75 4.63 17.29
N CYS A 37 -8.99 3.32 17.14
CA CYS A 37 -8.84 2.37 18.22
C CYS A 37 -7.38 2.08 18.60
N VAL A 38 -6.44 2.24 17.64
CA VAL A 38 -5.03 1.85 17.83
C VAL A 38 -4.05 2.99 17.49
N PRO A 39 -4.05 4.10 18.25
CA PRO A 39 -3.27 5.30 17.91
C PRO A 39 -1.74 5.08 17.95
N LEU A 40 -1.27 4.03 18.60
CA LEU A 40 0.16 3.67 18.70
C LEU A 40 0.56 2.56 17.72
N LEU A 41 -0.27 2.28 16.72
CA LEU A 41 -0.04 1.25 15.72
C LEU A 41 1.32 1.43 15.03
N ARG A 42 2.16 0.40 15.08
CA ARG A 42 3.47 0.39 14.42
C ARG A 42 3.46 -0.38 13.11
N THR A 43 2.65 -1.42 13.04
CA THR A 43 2.50 -2.26 11.86
C THR A 43 1.03 -2.36 11.50
N LEU A 44 0.71 -2.08 10.25
CA LEU A 44 -0.61 -2.28 9.68
C LEU A 44 -0.47 -3.37 8.60
N ASP A 45 -1.09 -4.51 8.87
CA ASP A 45 -1.10 -5.68 7.97
C ASP A 45 -2.55 -6.03 7.68
N ILE A 46 -3.00 -5.79 6.44
CA ILE A 46 -4.39 -6.01 6.01
C ILE A 46 -4.39 -6.90 4.78
N LEU A 47 -4.99 -8.08 4.93
CA LEU A 47 -5.21 -9.03 3.84
C LEU A 47 -6.36 -8.57 2.93
N ASP A 48 -6.38 -9.07 1.71
CA ASP A 48 -7.38 -8.77 0.68
C ASP A 48 -8.83 -8.92 1.17
N CYS A 49 -9.12 -10.01 1.89
CA CYS A 49 -10.45 -10.30 2.42
C CYS A 49 -10.97 -9.28 3.44
N TYR A 50 -10.07 -8.52 4.08
CA TYR A 50 -10.45 -7.44 5.01
C TYR A 50 -10.40 -6.06 4.37
N MET A 51 -9.60 -5.89 3.30
CA MET A 51 -9.51 -4.60 2.60
C MET A 51 -10.85 -4.18 2.01
N GLU A 52 -11.61 -5.13 1.45
CA GLU A 52 -12.91 -4.84 0.85
C GLU A 52 -13.90 -4.26 1.88
N ASP A 53 -13.97 -4.86 3.08
CA ASP A 53 -14.86 -4.40 4.15
C ASP A 53 -14.39 -3.12 4.84
N LEU A 54 -13.09 -3.04 5.13
CA LEU A 54 -12.51 -1.91 5.87
C LEU A 54 -12.44 -0.62 5.06
N CYS A 55 -12.38 -0.72 3.73
CA CYS A 55 -12.22 0.43 2.85
C CYS A 55 -13.53 0.93 2.23
N VAL A 56 -14.69 0.36 2.60
CA VAL A 56 -16.00 0.81 2.10
C VAL A 56 -16.18 2.31 2.29
N GLY A 57 -16.52 3.01 1.20
CA GLY A 57 -16.67 4.47 1.17
C GLY A 57 -15.35 5.23 1.13
N GLY A 58 -14.22 4.52 1.07
CA GLY A 58 -12.89 5.11 1.04
C GLY A 58 -12.50 5.87 2.33
N MET A 59 -11.34 6.48 2.31
CA MET A 59 -10.87 7.32 3.40
C MET A 59 -10.75 8.78 2.97
N PRO A 60 -10.93 9.74 3.90
CA PRO A 60 -10.71 11.14 3.59
C PRO A 60 -9.25 11.39 3.23
N GLN A 61 -8.99 12.37 2.37
CA GLN A 61 -7.62 12.69 1.95
C GLN A 61 -6.68 13.02 3.11
N LYS A 62 -7.23 13.51 4.22
CA LYS A 62 -6.46 13.89 5.41
C LYS A 62 -7.12 13.32 6.67
N LEU A 63 -6.31 12.65 7.48
CA LEU A 63 -6.72 12.17 8.80
C LEU A 63 -6.73 13.30 9.84
N PRO A 64 -7.55 13.17 10.89
CA PRO A 64 -7.56 14.13 12.01
C PRO A 64 -6.19 14.26 12.70
N ALA A 65 -5.43 13.17 12.75
CA ALA A 65 -4.07 13.13 13.28
C ALA A 65 -3.19 12.23 12.39
N PRO A 66 -1.90 12.58 12.21
CA PRO A 66 -0.98 11.74 11.45
C PRO A 66 -0.64 10.46 12.21
N LEU A 67 -0.35 9.40 11.46
CA LEU A 67 0.03 8.07 11.97
C LEU A 67 1.53 8.03 12.27
N VAL A 68 1.97 8.83 13.25
CA VAL A 68 3.40 9.05 13.53
C VAL A 68 4.13 7.80 14.05
N HIS A 69 3.40 6.82 14.57
CA HIS A 69 3.97 5.57 15.08
C HIS A 69 4.03 4.47 14.03
N LEU A 70 3.31 4.63 12.91
CA LEU A 70 3.24 3.62 11.86
C LEU A 70 4.57 3.56 11.10
N LYS A 71 5.19 2.36 11.13
CA LYS A 71 6.48 2.05 10.55
C LYS A 71 6.38 1.12 9.35
N PHE A 72 5.44 0.18 9.41
CA PHE A 72 5.27 -0.88 8.42
C PHE A 72 3.84 -0.89 7.92
N ILE A 73 3.69 -0.84 6.60
CA ILE A 73 2.41 -1.08 5.92
C ILE A 73 2.56 -2.30 5.04
N ILE A 74 1.66 -3.27 5.22
CA ILE A 74 1.54 -4.48 4.42
C ILE A 74 0.08 -4.56 3.99
N LEU A 75 -0.20 -4.39 2.71
CA LEU A 75 -1.57 -4.39 2.19
C LEU A 75 -1.69 -5.33 1.00
N GLU A 76 -2.74 -6.13 1.03
CA GLU A 76 -3.22 -6.92 -0.10
C GLU A 76 -4.46 -6.23 -0.68
N MET A 77 -4.41 -5.82 -1.95
CA MET A 77 -5.44 -4.94 -2.50
C MET A 77 -5.71 -5.15 -3.97
N TYR A 78 -6.92 -4.79 -4.39
CA TYR A 78 -7.32 -4.72 -5.79
C TYR A 78 -7.14 -3.30 -6.34
N LEU A 79 -6.33 -3.16 -7.39
CA LEU A 79 -6.12 -1.87 -8.07
C LEU A 79 -7.34 -1.38 -8.84
N THR A 80 -8.31 -2.25 -9.05
CA THR A 80 -9.59 -1.94 -9.69
C THR A 80 -10.65 -1.45 -8.69
N ASP A 81 -10.33 -1.42 -7.40
CA ASP A 81 -11.21 -0.95 -6.34
C ASP A 81 -10.82 0.47 -5.90
N HIS A 82 -11.69 1.44 -6.20
CA HIS A 82 -11.45 2.85 -5.91
C HIS A 82 -11.30 3.13 -4.41
N ASP A 83 -12.11 2.47 -3.58
CA ASP A 83 -12.13 2.72 -2.14
C ASP A 83 -10.87 2.18 -1.47
N GLN A 84 -10.39 1.01 -1.90
CA GLN A 84 -9.12 0.44 -1.44
C GLN A 84 -7.93 1.32 -1.84
N VAL A 85 -7.89 1.77 -3.09
CA VAL A 85 -6.80 2.65 -3.56
C VAL A 85 -6.82 3.99 -2.83
N SER A 86 -7.99 4.63 -2.69
CA SER A 86 -8.10 5.91 -1.99
C SER A 86 -7.71 5.80 -0.52
N SER A 87 -8.08 4.70 0.14
CA SER A 87 -7.71 4.41 1.52
C SER A 87 -6.20 4.19 1.67
N THR A 88 -5.60 3.43 0.76
CA THR A 88 -4.15 3.23 0.73
C THR A 88 -3.40 4.54 0.56
N LEU A 89 -3.79 5.37 -0.39
CA LEU A 89 -3.17 6.68 -0.62
C LEU A 89 -3.34 7.62 0.59
N CYS A 90 -4.49 7.55 1.28
CA CYS A 90 -4.69 8.28 2.53
C CYS A 90 -3.71 7.82 3.62
N LEU A 91 -3.55 6.52 3.82
CA LEU A 91 -2.60 5.96 4.78
C LEU A 91 -1.16 6.41 4.48
N LEU A 92 -0.72 6.29 3.24
CA LEU A 92 0.61 6.72 2.80
C LEU A 92 0.86 8.21 3.06
N ARG A 93 -0.12 9.06 2.76
CA ARG A 93 -0.03 10.51 2.96
C ARG A 93 0.08 10.90 4.43
N ASN A 94 -0.56 10.14 5.32
CA ASN A 94 -0.67 10.47 6.73
C ASN A 94 0.30 9.69 7.63
N ALA A 95 1.21 8.88 7.07
CA ALA A 95 2.20 8.08 7.80
C ALA A 95 3.64 8.53 7.50
N PRO A 96 4.11 9.66 8.07
CA PRO A 96 5.38 10.29 7.72
C PRO A 96 6.63 9.49 8.14
N ASN A 97 6.48 8.53 9.04
CA ASN A 97 7.58 7.78 9.61
C ASN A 97 7.64 6.32 9.11
N LEU A 98 7.05 6.05 7.94
CA LEU A 98 7.13 4.74 7.33
C LEU A 98 8.57 4.35 7.02
N GLU A 99 8.92 3.12 7.38
CA GLU A 99 10.23 2.50 7.13
C GLU A 99 10.12 1.43 6.04
N LYS A 100 8.97 0.74 5.96
CA LYS A 100 8.72 -0.29 4.96
C LYS A 100 7.29 -0.25 4.44
N ILE A 101 7.17 -0.42 3.13
CA ILE A 101 5.89 -0.60 2.43
C ILE A 101 5.96 -1.92 1.66
N ARG A 102 4.93 -2.77 1.83
CA ARG A 102 4.70 -3.95 1.01
C ARG A 102 3.28 -3.90 0.47
N PHE A 103 3.15 -4.05 -0.84
CA PHE A 103 1.88 -4.23 -1.51
C PHE A 103 1.84 -5.57 -2.22
N THR A 104 0.76 -6.32 -2.01
CA THR A 104 0.38 -7.46 -2.85
C THR A 104 -0.80 -7.01 -3.69
N MET A 105 -0.62 -7.00 -5.01
CA MET A 105 -1.60 -6.48 -5.94
C MET A 105 -2.42 -7.62 -6.54
N PHE A 106 -3.72 -7.42 -6.62
CA PHE A 106 -4.62 -8.34 -7.31
C PHE A 106 -5.39 -7.60 -8.40
N GLU A 107 -5.74 -8.32 -9.44
CA GLU A 107 -6.59 -7.84 -10.52
C GLU A 107 -7.89 -8.62 -10.52
N LYS A 108 -9.03 -7.94 -10.55
CA LYS A 108 -10.33 -8.59 -10.75
C LYS A 108 -10.52 -8.79 -12.26
N GLU A 109 -10.73 -10.03 -12.69
CA GLU A 109 -11.12 -10.32 -14.06
C GLU A 109 -12.35 -9.48 -14.44
N ASP A 110 -12.34 -8.88 -15.64
CA ASP A 110 -13.41 -8.04 -16.16
C ASP A 110 -13.71 -6.73 -15.42
N ALA A 111 -12.91 -6.32 -14.43
CA ALA A 111 -13.11 -5.02 -13.80
C ALA A 111 -12.50 -3.88 -14.65
N PRO A 112 -13.21 -2.75 -14.80
CA PRO A 112 -12.68 -1.62 -15.54
C PRO A 112 -11.44 -1.04 -14.83
N HIS A 113 -10.37 -0.78 -15.56
CA HIS A 113 -9.20 -0.10 -15.00
C HIS A 113 -9.57 1.30 -14.53
N ILE A 114 -9.23 1.60 -13.29
CA ILE A 114 -9.44 2.92 -12.72
C ILE A 114 -8.43 3.89 -13.30
N SER A 115 -8.91 5.03 -13.76
CA SER A 115 -8.02 6.08 -14.25
C SER A 115 -7.21 6.68 -13.10
N VAL A 116 -5.89 6.75 -13.26
CA VAL A 116 -4.98 7.44 -12.31
C VAL A 116 -5.42 8.88 -12.02
N LYS A 117 -6.11 9.53 -12.98
CA LYS A 117 -6.64 10.89 -12.82
C LYS A 117 -7.74 11.02 -11.76
N CYS A 118 -8.34 9.91 -11.34
CA CYS A 118 -9.33 9.90 -10.26
C CYS A 118 -8.68 10.08 -8.88
N PHE A 119 -7.36 9.92 -8.78
CA PHE A 119 -6.63 10.06 -7.53
C PHE A 119 -5.74 11.29 -7.55
N ASP A 120 -5.79 12.05 -6.48
CA ASP A 120 -4.87 13.16 -6.26
C ASP A 120 -3.49 12.61 -5.85
N LEU A 121 -2.65 12.36 -6.84
CA LEU A 121 -1.24 12.00 -6.65
C LEU A 121 -0.35 13.26 -6.59
N ASP A 122 -0.87 14.36 -6.02
CA ASP A 122 -0.03 15.53 -5.79
C ASP A 122 1.19 15.17 -4.95
N HIS A 123 2.32 15.17 -5.61
CA HIS A 123 3.61 14.82 -5.01
C HIS A 123 3.96 15.68 -3.79
N SER A 124 3.39 16.87 -3.65
CA SER A 124 3.66 17.76 -2.51
C SER A 124 3.10 17.24 -1.18
N SER A 125 2.07 16.40 -1.25
CA SER A 125 1.36 15.89 -0.06
C SER A 125 1.97 14.62 0.53
N TYR A 126 2.98 14.03 -0.11
CA TYR A 126 3.65 12.81 0.35
C TYR A 126 5.06 13.09 0.82
N ASN A 127 5.43 12.46 1.94
CA ASN A 127 6.76 12.50 2.50
C ASN A 127 7.14 11.13 3.06
N PHE A 128 8.21 10.54 2.54
CA PHE A 128 8.72 9.24 2.94
C PHE A 128 10.18 9.33 3.41
N ASP A 129 10.50 10.34 4.22
CA ASP A 129 11.88 10.61 4.69
C ASP A 129 12.51 9.44 5.44
N SER A 130 11.71 8.56 6.03
CA SER A 130 12.18 7.40 6.79
C SER A 130 12.13 6.09 6.02
N LEU A 131 11.56 6.07 4.81
CA LEU A 131 11.34 4.85 4.05
C LEU A 131 12.65 4.26 3.54
N GLN A 132 12.87 2.98 3.87
CA GLN A 132 14.04 2.19 3.50
C GLN A 132 13.72 1.10 2.49
N GLU A 133 12.54 0.48 2.58
CA GLU A 133 12.16 -0.62 1.72
C GLU A 133 10.78 -0.41 1.07
N LEU A 134 10.72 -0.66 -0.24
CA LEU A 134 9.48 -0.83 -0.99
C LEU A 134 9.44 -2.23 -1.61
N GLU A 135 8.36 -2.96 -1.41
CA GLU A 135 8.13 -4.26 -1.98
C GLU A 135 6.77 -4.30 -2.68
N MET A 136 6.77 -4.67 -3.96
CA MET A 136 5.58 -4.85 -4.79
C MET A 136 5.50 -6.31 -5.20
N ILE A 137 4.42 -6.99 -4.86
CA ILE A 137 4.20 -8.41 -5.16
C ILE A 137 3.06 -8.53 -6.16
N TYR A 138 3.22 -9.40 -7.16
CA TYR A 138 2.30 -9.58 -8.29
C TYR A 138 2.12 -8.31 -9.11
N TYR A 139 3.23 -7.69 -9.48
CA TYR A 139 3.24 -6.50 -10.30
C TYR A 139 2.82 -6.82 -11.75
N PHE A 140 1.76 -6.15 -12.24
CA PHE A 140 1.16 -6.35 -13.57
C PHE A 140 1.54 -5.25 -14.57
N ASN A 141 2.23 -4.21 -14.15
CA ASN A 141 2.49 -3.00 -14.92
C ASN A 141 1.23 -2.17 -15.23
N ALA A 142 0.25 -2.20 -14.36
CA ALA A 142 -0.85 -1.25 -14.45
C ALA A 142 -0.33 0.18 -14.27
N THR A 143 -0.96 1.13 -14.95
CA THR A 143 -0.53 2.54 -14.90
C THR A 143 -0.47 3.08 -13.46
N LEU A 144 -1.40 2.66 -12.62
CA LEU A 144 -1.46 3.08 -11.22
C LEU A 144 -0.30 2.52 -10.39
N GLU A 145 0.06 1.25 -10.59
CA GLU A 145 1.24 0.63 -9.94
C GLU A 145 2.50 1.42 -10.26
N PHE A 146 2.70 1.71 -11.54
CA PHE A 146 3.85 2.47 -12.00
C PHE A 146 3.93 3.87 -11.38
N GLU A 147 2.81 4.58 -11.31
CA GLU A 147 2.76 5.91 -10.67
C GLU A 147 2.98 5.83 -9.15
N ILE A 148 2.52 4.79 -8.46
CA ILE A 148 2.82 4.56 -7.03
C ILE A 148 4.32 4.31 -6.83
N VAL A 149 4.93 3.43 -7.63
CA VAL A 149 6.38 3.17 -7.55
C VAL A 149 7.17 4.46 -7.79
N LYS A 150 6.82 5.21 -8.82
CA LYS A 150 7.44 6.48 -9.16
C LYS A 150 7.29 7.53 -8.05
N LEU A 151 6.09 7.65 -7.47
CA LEU A 151 5.83 8.54 -6.33
C LEU A 151 6.71 8.19 -5.14
N VAL A 152 6.70 6.92 -4.73
CA VAL A 152 7.47 6.45 -3.58
C VAL A 152 8.96 6.66 -3.81
N MET A 153 9.48 6.26 -4.97
CA MET A 153 10.90 6.46 -5.30
C MET A 153 11.29 7.95 -5.32
N ALA A 154 10.41 8.83 -5.79
CA ALA A 154 10.66 10.27 -5.85
C ALA A 154 10.73 10.94 -4.47
N LYS A 155 10.03 10.37 -3.49
CA LYS A 155 9.82 10.99 -2.18
C LYS A 155 10.55 10.30 -1.03
N SER A 156 11.39 9.30 -1.33
CA SER A 156 12.07 8.49 -0.34
C SER A 156 13.59 8.68 -0.41
N PRO A 157 14.15 9.72 0.23
CA PRO A 157 15.58 10.01 0.17
C PRO A 157 16.46 8.94 0.83
N ARG A 158 15.90 8.12 1.70
CA ARG A 158 16.58 7.03 2.40
C ARG A 158 16.25 5.65 1.86
N LEU A 159 15.60 5.56 0.71
CA LEU A 159 15.24 4.28 0.11
C LEU A 159 16.50 3.49 -0.23
N GLU A 160 16.62 2.31 0.34
CA GLU A 160 17.76 1.42 0.17
C GLU A 160 17.42 0.26 -0.77
N LYS A 161 16.16 -0.18 -0.78
CA LYS A 161 15.74 -1.40 -1.46
C LYS A 161 14.36 -1.25 -2.07
N VAL A 162 14.28 -1.55 -3.36
CA VAL A 162 13.03 -1.70 -4.09
C VAL A 162 13.00 -3.11 -4.66
N ARG A 163 12.01 -3.89 -4.27
CA ARG A 163 11.79 -5.24 -4.78
C ARG A 163 10.47 -5.28 -5.52
N ILE A 164 10.49 -5.72 -6.75
CA ILE A 164 9.31 -5.91 -7.58
C ILE A 164 9.28 -7.36 -8.03
N LEU A 165 8.28 -8.09 -7.56
CA LEU A 165 7.99 -9.46 -7.96
C LEU A 165 6.89 -9.40 -9.02
N LEU A 166 7.22 -9.82 -10.22
CA LEU A 166 6.28 -9.82 -11.34
C LEU A 166 5.23 -10.93 -11.17
N TYR A 167 4.05 -10.70 -11.72
CA TYR A 167 3.04 -11.74 -11.82
C TYR A 167 3.47 -12.84 -12.79
N ASP A 168 3.29 -14.10 -12.41
CA ASP A 168 3.77 -15.27 -13.19
C ASP A 168 3.14 -15.39 -14.59
N GLY A 169 1.96 -14.81 -14.79
CA GLY A 169 1.25 -14.81 -16.08
C GLY A 169 1.76 -13.81 -17.10
N ILE A 170 2.73 -12.95 -16.75
CA ILE A 170 3.28 -11.94 -17.67
C ILE A 170 4.13 -12.61 -18.75
N SER A 171 3.91 -12.22 -20.01
CA SER A 171 4.72 -12.68 -21.13
C SER A 171 6.16 -12.14 -21.08
N VAL A 172 7.08 -12.80 -21.78
CA VAL A 172 8.49 -12.36 -21.84
C VAL A 172 8.64 -10.95 -22.42
N ASP A 173 7.84 -10.61 -23.44
CA ASP A 173 7.88 -9.29 -24.07
C ASP A 173 7.38 -8.20 -23.13
N GLU A 174 6.34 -8.47 -22.35
CA GLU A 174 5.84 -7.57 -21.31
C GLU A 174 6.85 -7.41 -20.17
N GLU A 175 7.49 -8.50 -19.73
CA GLU A 175 8.54 -8.44 -18.72
C GLU A 175 9.70 -7.54 -19.18
N LEU A 176 10.14 -7.67 -20.44
CA LEU A 176 11.19 -6.79 -20.99
C LEU A 176 10.77 -5.32 -20.99
N LYS A 177 9.52 -5.03 -21.34
CA LYS A 177 8.97 -3.69 -21.31
C LYS A 177 8.92 -3.14 -19.89
N ILE A 178 8.43 -3.91 -18.92
CA ILE A 178 8.39 -3.53 -17.51
C ILE A 178 9.77 -3.19 -16.99
N ARG A 179 10.76 -4.06 -17.29
CA ARG A 179 12.15 -3.83 -16.88
C ARG A 179 12.70 -2.53 -17.48
N ASP A 180 12.44 -2.26 -18.75
CA ASP A 180 12.87 -1.05 -19.43
C ASP A 180 12.20 0.21 -18.83
N ASP A 181 10.90 0.17 -18.60
CA ASP A 181 10.14 1.28 -18.01
C ASP A 181 10.61 1.58 -16.58
N LEU A 182 10.80 0.57 -15.74
CA LEU A 182 11.27 0.73 -14.37
C LEU A 182 12.73 1.21 -14.30
N MET A 183 13.57 0.74 -15.20
CA MET A 183 14.98 1.18 -15.27
C MET A 183 15.14 2.61 -15.81
N ARG A 184 14.16 3.09 -16.56
CA ARG A 184 14.09 4.48 -17.02
C ARG A 184 13.51 5.43 -16.00
N LEU A 185 12.82 4.89 -14.98
CA LEU A 185 12.51 5.73 -13.83
C LEU A 185 13.82 6.36 -13.44
N PRO A 186 13.97 7.69 -13.53
CA PRO A 186 15.20 8.32 -13.14
C PRO A 186 15.50 7.74 -11.77
N VAL A 187 16.65 7.06 -11.65
CA VAL A 187 17.19 6.61 -10.35
C VAL A 187 17.16 7.84 -9.53
N LEU A 188 16.03 7.98 -8.89
CA LEU A 188 15.55 9.26 -8.47
C LEU A 188 16.46 9.58 -7.35
N ARG A 189 17.28 10.43 -7.63
CA ARG A 189 18.25 11.24 -6.95
C ARG A 189 17.90 11.61 -5.50
N GLY A 190 16.91 10.98 -4.92
CA GLY A 190 16.66 10.94 -3.49
C GLY A 190 17.66 10.04 -2.77
N SER A 191 17.84 8.81 -3.22
CA SER A 191 18.85 7.88 -2.69
C SER A 191 19.72 7.36 -3.83
N ALA A 192 20.95 7.84 -3.92
CA ALA A 192 21.93 7.36 -4.91
C ALA A 192 22.34 5.87 -4.69
N SER A 193 21.85 5.25 -3.63
CA SER A 193 22.19 3.89 -3.18
C SER A 193 21.06 2.87 -3.29
N ALA A 194 19.86 3.27 -3.71
CA ALA A 194 18.74 2.34 -3.80
C ALA A 194 19.00 1.22 -4.81
N ILE A 195 18.84 -0.02 -4.36
CA ILE A 195 18.97 -1.23 -5.20
C ILE A 195 17.58 -1.62 -5.67
N LEU A 196 17.33 -1.53 -6.98
CA LEU A 196 16.13 -2.06 -7.62
C LEU A 196 16.37 -3.52 -8.03
N ARG A 197 15.51 -4.42 -7.53
CA ARG A 197 15.47 -5.83 -7.92
C ARG A 197 14.13 -6.14 -8.54
N ILE A 198 14.15 -6.70 -9.75
CA ILE A 198 12.95 -7.18 -10.44
C ILE A 198 13.09 -8.68 -10.57
N GLU A 199 12.19 -9.41 -9.94
CA GLU A 199 12.18 -10.86 -9.83
C GLU A 199 10.91 -11.42 -10.50
N ARG A 200 10.97 -12.70 -10.87
CA ARG A 200 9.81 -13.46 -11.37
C ARG A 200 9.48 -14.56 -10.38
#